data_afddd48499d4dec0b8a978cb8503203e
#
_entry.id   afddd48499d4dec0b8a978cb8503203e
#
_cell.length_a   1.000
_cell.length_b   1.000
_cell.length_c   1.000
_cell.angle_alpha   90.00
_cell.angle_beta   90.00
_cell.angle_gamma   90.00
#
_symmetry.space_group_name_H-M   'P 1'
#
loop_
_entity.id
_entity.type
_entity.pdbx_description
1 polymer ?
#
loop_
_entity_poly.entity_id
_entity_poly.type
_entity_poly.pdbx_seq_one_letter_code
_entity_poly.pdbx_strand_id
1 'polypeptide(L)'
;MSLFDTIFETQSRSHVLLLAIFASTGLVVGTLWVERVGAGLRRSDLLYPGAAGVLFTTVALAITPFVQSTVDRWAIPVLFLLGGIAYVLLCRAAGYLKHRFADGKRKQHDRDEDLSNMAVSSIFSIVDLIGYGLVLGITAAASVTLAIVTAAGLAMANILVSRQIGSRLIAANSSRMDRIALQVGLALAFIGSALLAFWMVHSVDSFGLPWLLTVLAGLLLAAAVRALLLHQAAHTTRHFKSLLAFLVGFALLALIFAGLAELSDVVNISNSGLEHPVERPAVAFSIEPFTMGRE
;
A
#
# COMPACT_ATOMS: atom_id res chain seq x y z
N MET A 1 21.03 -23.13 -15.85
CA MET A 1 20.41 -21.78 -15.82
C MET A 1 20.46 -21.29 -17.24
N SER A 2 19.33 -21.25 -17.96
CA SER A 2 19.31 -20.90 -19.40
C SER A 2 19.39 -19.38 -19.56
N LEU A 3 19.89 -18.93 -20.71
CA LEU A 3 19.97 -17.51 -21.08
C LEU A 3 18.57 -16.85 -21.03
N PHE A 4 17.53 -17.63 -21.28
CA PHE A 4 16.12 -17.25 -21.16
C PHE A 4 15.74 -16.93 -19.71
N ASP A 5 16.18 -17.73 -18.74
CA ASP A 5 15.88 -17.48 -17.32
C ASP A 5 16.51 -16.15 -16.85
N THR A 6 17.72 -15.85 -17.33
CA THR A 6 18.42 -14.61 -16.99
C THR A 6 17.73 -13.37 -17.58
N ILE A 7 17.22 -13.47 -18.81
CA ILE A 7 16.50 -12.35 -19.48
C ILE A 7 15.15 -12.12 -18.79
N PHE A 8 14.39 -13.17 -18.48
CA PHE A 8 13.11 -13.07 -17.79
C PHE A 8 13.27 -12.51 -16.36
N GLU A 9 14.30 -12.94 -15.64
CA GLU A 9 14.61 -12.44 -14.30
C GLU A 9 15.02 -10.96 -14.31
N THR A 10 15.81 -10.54 -15.30
CA THR A 10 16.22 -9.13 -15.45
C THR A 10 15.02 -8.24 -15.81
N GLN A 11 14.13 -8.70 -16.69
CA GLN A 11 12.94 -7.98 -17.08
C GLN A 11 11.95 -7.84 -15.92
N SER A 12 11.77 -8.88 -15.11
CA SER A 12 10.93 -8.87 -13.92
C SER A 12 11.44 -7.89 -12.85
N ARG A 13 12.74 -7.84 -12.60
CA ARG A 13 13.37 -6.90 -11.65
C ARG A 13 13.21 -5.44 -12.06
N SER A 14 13.33 -5.14 -13.36
CA SER A 14 13.15 -3.77 -13.87
C SER A 14 11.71 -3.27 -13.68
N HIS A 15 10.71 -4.12 -13.85
CA HIS A 15 9.30 -3.77 -13.61
C HIS A 15 9.04 -3.41 -12.15
N VAL A 16 9.54 -4.20 -11.19
CA VAL A 16 9.38 -3.90 -9.76
C VAL A 16 10.03 -2.58 -9.40
N LEU A 17 11.24 -2.33 -9.90
CA LEU A 17 11.96 -1.08 -9.65
C LEU A 17 11.17 0.13 -10.20
N LEU A 18 10.66 0.03 -11.43
CA LEU A 18 9.86 1.09 -12.04
C LEU A 18 8.58 1.37 -11.24
N LEU A 19 7.86 0.33 -10.80
CA LEU A 19 6.66 0.47 -9.99
C LEU A 19 6.98 1.06 -8.60
N ALA A 20 8.09 0.65 -7.99
CA ALA A 20 8.54 1.20 -6.71
C ALA A 20 8.96 2.68 -6.83
N ILE A 21 9.66 3.05 -7.91
CA ILE A 21 9.97 4.45 -8.21
C ILE A 21 8.66 5.22 -8.44
N PHE A 22 7.74 4.70 -9.25
CA PHE A 22 6.45 5.34 -9.48
C PHE A 22 5.69 5.58 -8.17
N ALA A 23 5.53 4.56 -7.32
CA ALA A 23 4.85 4.70 -6.04
C ALA A 23 5.58 5.66 -5.07
N SER A 24 6.93 5.71 -5.12
CA SER A 24 7.73 6.62 -4.30
C SER A 24 7.67 8.07 -4.78
N THR A 25 7.35 8.35 -6.07
CA THR A 25 7.14 9.72 -6.54
C THR A 25 6.03 10.42 -5.77
N GLY A 26 5.05 9.67 -5.24
CA GLY A 26 4.01 10.20 -4.36
C GLY A 26 4.57 10.91 -3.13
N LEU A 27 5.68 10.43 -2.56
CA LEU A 27 6.35 11.08 -1.43
C LEU A 27 6.93 12.44 -1.81
N VAL A 28 7.55 12.54 -2.97
CA VAL A 28 8.13 13.79 -3.49
C VAL A 28 7.03 14.79 -3.84
N VAL A 29 6.00 14.34 -4.55
CA VAL A 29 4.85 15.18 -4.93
C VAL A 29 4.15 15.73 -3.70
N GLY A 30 3.89 14.92 -2.68
CA GLY A 30 3.27 15.37 -1.43
C GLY A 30 4.06 16.44 -0.71
N THR A 31 5.39 16.30 -0.66
CA THR A 31 6.29 17.31 -0.06
C THR A 31 6.29 18.62 -0.83
N LEU A 32 6.47 18.55 -2.15
CA LEU A 32 6.46 19.73 -3.02
C LEU A 32 5.13 20.48 -2.95
N TRP A 33 4.03 19.75 -2.81
CA TRP A 33 2.72 20.36 -2.62
C TRP A 33 2.66 21.21 -1.36
N VAL A 34 3.17 20.72 -0.23
CA VAL A 34 3.18 21.47 1.03
C VAL A 34 4.06 22.70 0.92
N GLU A 35 5.21 22.61 0.27
CA GLU A 35 6.12 23.74 0.10
C GLU A 35 5.51 24.85 -0.75
N ARG A 36 4.70 24.51 -1.77
CA ARG A 36 4.07 25.49 -2.67
C ARG A 36 2.78 26.08 -2.12
N VAL A 37 1.94 25.26 -1.50
CA VAL A 37 0.60 25.70 -1.07
C VAL A 37 0.59 26.22 0.37
N GLY A 38 1.70 26.00 1.10
CA GLY A 38 1.82 26.35 2.52
C GLY A 38 1.20 25.31 3.45
N ALA A 39 1.71 25.27 4.67
CA ALA A 39 1.24 24.38 5.72
C ALA A 39 -0.10 24.86 6.31
N GLY A 40 -1.18 24.79 5.56
CA GLY A 40 -2.52 25.00 6.09
C GLY A 40 -2.86 23.90 7.10
N LEU A 41 -2.32 23.96 8.32
CA LEU A 41 -2.41 22.96 9.38
C LEU A 41 -3.85 22.43 9.63
N ARG A 42 -4.85 23.29 9.47
CA ARG A 42 -6.27 22.90 9.64
C ARG A 42 -6.81 21.92 8.59
N ARG A 43 -6.20 21.87 7.38
CA ARG A 43 -6.60 20.94 6.31
C ARG A 43 -5.77 19.66 6.29
N SER A 44 -4.56 19.68 6.86
CA SER A 44 -3.67 18.51 6.88
C SER A 44 -4.21 17.36 7.72
N ASP A 45 -5.02 17.65 8.74
CA ASP A 45 -5.56 16.63 9.64
C ASP A 45 -6.51 15.64 8.94
N LEU A 46 -7.18 16.06 7.85
CA LEU A 46 -8.09 15.19 7.09
C LEU A 46 -7.38 14.25 6.12
N LEU A 47 -6.07 14.41 5.94
CA LEU A 47 -5.30 13.59 4.98
C LEU A 47 -5.07 12.17 5.49
N TYR A 48 -4.95 11.96 6.80
CA TYR A 48 -4.81 10.62 7.37
C TYR A 48 -6.03 9.74 7.12
N PRO A 49 -7.25 10.18 7.43
CA PRO A 49 -8.43 9.40 7.06
C PRO A 49 -8.52 9.14 5.55
N GLY A 50 -8.17 10.12 4.72
CA GLY A 50 -8.13 9.93 3.27
C GLY A 50 -7.14 8.85 2.83
N ALA A 51 -5.92 8.88 3.38
CA ALA A 51 -4.91 7.85 3.12
C ALA A 51 -5.37 6.46 3.62
N ALA A 52 -6.01 6.40 4.78
CA ALA A 52 -6.60 5.16 5.29
C ALA A 52 -7.68 4.60 4.34
N GLY A 53 -8.52 5.48 3.75
CA GLY A 53 -9.51 5.09 2.73
C GLY A 53 -8.87 4.49 1.49
N VAL A 54 -7.80 5.11 0.99
CA VAL A 54 -7.02 4.60 -0.15
C VAL A 54 -6.41 3.23 0.15
N LEU A 55 -5.77 3.06 1.31
CA LEU A 55 -5.18 1.78 1.71
C LEU A 55 -6.24 0.69 1.87
N PHE A 56 -7.36 1.03 2.47
CA PHE A 56 -8.49 0.11 2.62
C PHE A 56 -9.01 -0.36 1.25
N THR A 57 -9.16 0.55 0.29
CA THR A 57 -9.56 0.23 -1.09
C THR A 57 -8.55 -0.69 -1.77
N THR A 58 -7.24 -0.43 -1.60
CA THR A 58 -6.19 -1.29 -2.15
C THR A 58 -6.32 -2.72 -1.64
N VAL A 59 -6.54 -2.91 -0.34
CA VAL A 59 -6.74 -4.23 0.25
C VAL A 59 -8.05 -4.86 -0.25
N ALA A 60 -9.16 -4.11 -0.21
CA ALA A 60 -10.48 -4.65 -0.50
C ALA A 60 -10.69 -4.99 -1.98
N LEU A 61 -10.24 -4.14 -2.90
CA LEU A 61 -10.51 -4.30 -4.34
C LEU A 61 -9.35 -4.94 -5.12
N ALA A 62 -8.10 -4.77 -4.68
CA ALA A 62 -6.98 -5.36 -5.39
C ALA A 62 -6.53 -6.70 -4.78
N ILE A 63 -6.21 -6.71 -3.48
CA ILE A 63 -5.57 -7.86 -2.85
C ILE A 63 -6.58 -8.95 -2.49
N THR A 64 -7.73 -8.59 -1.90
CA THR A 64 -8.71 -9.55 -1.40
C THR A 64 -9.27 -10.47 -2.50
N PRO A 65 -9.65 -10.01 -3.72
CA PRO A 65 -10.11 -10.91 -4.77
C PRO A 65 -9.05 -11.93 -5.20
N PHE A 66 -7.78 -11.50 -5.30
CA PHE A 66 -6.67 -12.39 -5.63
C PHE A 66 -6.46 -13.46 -4.55
N VAL A 67 -6.50 -13.07 -3.28
CA VAL A 67 -6.33 -13.99 -2.14
C VAL A 67 -7.50 -14.99 -2.06
N GLN A 68 -8.74 -14.54 -2.28
CA GLN A 68 -9.92 -15.41 -2.26
C GLN A 68 -9.91 -16.48 -3.35
N SER A 69 -9.21 -16.25 -4.46
CA SER A 69 -9.07 -17.23 -5.54
C SER A 69 -7.96 -18.26 -5.29
N THR A 70 -7.05 -18.00 -4.34
CA THR A 70 -5.81 -18.78 -4.15
C THR A 70 -5.63 -19.39 -2.76
N VAL A 71 -6.34 -18.87 -1.75
CA VAL A 71 -6.20 -19.28 -0.34
C VAL A 71 -7.53 -19.81 0.18
N ASP A 72 -7.47 -20.83 1.04
CA ASP A 72 -8.65 -21.39 1.69
C ASP A 72 -9.44 -20.35 2.49
N ARG A 73 -10.76 -20.36 2.34
CA ARG A 73 -11.65 -19.35 2.94
C ARG A 73 -11.47 -19.21 4.45
N TRP A 74 -11.20 -20.31 5.16
CA TRP A 74 -11.00 -20.32 6.61
C TRP A 74 -9.62 -19.76 7.03
N ALA A 75 -8.62 -19.90 6.18
CA ALA A 75 -7.28 -19.39 6.45
C ALA A 75 -7.20 -17.85 6.34
N ILE A 76 -8.01 -17.25 5.46
CA ILE A 76 -7.97 -15.80 5.20
C ILE A 76 -8.13 -14.97 6.48
N PRO A 77 -9.20 -15.14 7.31
CA PRO A 77 -9.35 -14.30 8.51
C PRO A 77 -8.24 -14.53 9.54
N VAL A 78 -7.71 -15.74 9.65
CA VAL A 78 -6.60 -16.05 10.55
C VAL A 78 -5.32 -15.34 10.10
N LEU A 79 -5.01 -15.38 8.82
CA LEU A 79 -3.82 -14.73 8.25
C LEU A 79 -3.94 -13.18 8.32
N PHE A 80 -5.12 -12.63 8.08
CA PHE A 80 -5.38 -11.20 8.30
C PHE A 80 -5.15 -10.80 9.75
N LEU A 81 -5.62 -11.60 10.71
CA LEU A 81 -5.40 -11.36 12.13
C LEU A 81 -3.90 -11.42 12.48
N LEU A 82 -3.18 -12.41 11.96
CA LEU A 82 -1.72 -12.52 12.14
C LEU A 82 -1.00 -11.29 11.59
N GLY A 83 -1.41 -10.79 10.43
CA GLY A 83 -0.88 -9.55 9.85
C GLY A 83 -1.13 -8.33 10.73
N GLY A 84 -2.33 -8.21 11.28
CA GLY A 84 -2.69 -7.16 12.24
C GLY A 84 -1.86 -7.24 13.52
N ILE A 85 -1.66 -8.43 14.08
CA ILE A 85 -0.82 -8.66 15.25
C ILE A 85 0.64 -8.30 14.94
N ALA A 86 1.17 -8.73 13.80
CA ALA A 86 2.52 -8.41 13.36
C ALA A 86 2.72 -6.89 13.27
N TYR A 87 1.75 -6.15 12.74
CA TYR A 87 1.78 -4.70 12.71
C TYR A 87 1.84 -4.06 14.11
N VAL A 88 1.02 -4.53 15.04
CA VAL A 88 1.04 -4.04 16.44
C VAL A 88 2.39 -4.32 17.10
N LEU A 89 2.97 -5.50 16.86
CA LEU A 89 4.29 -5.85 17.37
C LEU A 89 5.39 -4.96 16.77
N LEU A 90 5.35 -4.69 15.46
CA LEU A 90 6.28 -3.76 14.79
C LEU A 90 6.17 -2.35 15.38
N CYS A 91 4.95 -1.86 15.61
CA CYS A 91 4.73 -0.56 16.24
C CYS A 91 5.28 -0.53 17.69
N ARG A 92 5.11 -1.60 18.46
CA ARG A 92 5.69 -1.72 19.82
C ARG A 92 7.20 -1.76 19.79
N ALA A 93 7.78 -2.53 18.89
CA ALA A 93 9.24 -2.61 18.70
C ALA A 93 9.82 -1.24 18.32
N ALA A 94 9.17 -0.52 17.39
CA ALA A 94 9.56 0.84 17.01
C ALA A 94 9.50 1.81 18.21
N GLY A 95 8.48 1.70 19.05
CA GLY A 95 8.35 2.46 20.30
C GLY A 95 9.45 2.15 21.31
N TYR A 96 9.80 0.86 21.47
CA TYR A 96 10.87 0.43 22.38
C TYR A 96 12.25 0.94 21.92
N LEU A 97 12.55 0.80 20.63
CA LEU A 97 13.78 1.33 20.03
C LEU A 97 13.92 2.83 20.28
N LYS A 98 12.80 3.59 20.17
CA LYS A 98 12.78 5.01 20.49
C LYS A 98 13.26 5.30 21.89
N HIS A 99 12.69 4.64 22.92
CA HIS A 99 13.07 4.87 24.32
C HIS A 99 14.57 4.62 24.52
N ARG A 100 15.09 3.57 23.92
CA ARG A 100 16.52 3.20 24.04
C ARG A 100 17.46 4.21 23.39
N PHE A 101 17.06 4.84 22.28
CA PHE A 101 17.85 5.88 21.60
C PHE A 101 17.66 7.28 22.21
N ALA A 102 16.50 7.56 22.84
CA ALA A 102 16.24 8.84 23.49
C ALA A 102 16.95 8.97 24.86
N ASP A 103 17.09 7.89 25.62
CA ASP A 103 17.76 7.91 26.92
C ASP A 103 19.27 8.25 26.81
N GLY A 104 19.89 8.00 25.65
CA GLY A 104 21.29 8.38 25.40
C GLY A 104 21.52 9.90 25.22
N LYS A 105 20.48 10.69 24.99
CA LYS A 105 20.57 12.14 24.70
C LYS A 105 19.94 13.06 25.74
N ARG A 106 19.51 12.56 26.89
CA ARG A 106 18.66 13.27 27.87
C ARG A 106 19.34 14.40 28.68
N LYS A 107 20.35 15.06 28.15
CA LYS A 107 21.06 16.16 28.85
C LYS A 107 20.97 17.55 28.23
N GLN A 108 20.04 17.84 27.34
CA GLN A 108 19.99 19.19 26.78
C GLN A 108 18.58 19.68 26.44
N HIS A 109 18.02 20.51 27.34
CA HIS A 109 17.06 21.64 27.19
C HIS A 109 15.72 21.44 26.47
N ASP A 110 14.66 22.14 26.95
CA ASP A 110 13.22 22.15 26.55
C ASP A 110 12.88 22.23 25.04
N ARG A 111 13.83 22.55 24.19
CA ARG A 111 13.69 22.53 22.72
C ARG A 111 13.66 21.11 22.14
N ASP A 112 14.10 20.13 22.91
CA ASP A 112 14.25 18.73 22.46
C ASP A 112 12.96 17.92 22.59
N GLU A 113 11.94 18.40 23.31
CA GLU A 113 10.67 17.67 23.46
C GLU A 113 9.84 17.68 22.17
N ASP A 114 9.79 18.81 21.48
CA ASP A 114 9.09 18.92 20.18
C ASP A 114 9.82 18.14 19.07
N LEU A 115 11.16 18.19 19.05
CA LEU A 115 11.99 17.39 18.13
C LEU A 115 11.89 15.88 18.44
N SER A 116 11.81 15.52 19.70
CA SER A 116 11.59 14.13 20.16
C SER A 116 10.24 13.60 19.69
N ASN A 117 9.17 14.35 19.85
CA ASN A 117 7.81 13.97 19.42
C ASN A 117 7.70 13.87 17.90
N MET A 118 8.46 14.68 17.15
CA MET A 118 8.58 14.61 15.69
C MET A 118 9.34 13.38 15.21
N ALA A 119 10.48 13.07 15.84
CA ALA A 119 11.25 11.87 15.53
C ALA A 119 10.40 10.61 15.70
N VAL A 120 9.51 10.60 16.71
CA VAL A 120 8.55 9.51 16.96
C VAL A 120 7.56 9.33 15.83
N SER A 121 6.93 10.41 15.41
CA SER A 121 5.96 10.36 14.31
C SER A 121 6.64 9.89 13.02
N SER A 122 7.91 10.25 12.81
CA SER A 122 8.70 9.83 11.65
C SER A 122 9.06 8.35 11.69
N ILE A 123 9.40 7.78 12.85
CA ILE A 123 9.71 6.34 12.98
C ILE A 123 8.51 5.47 12.60
N PHE A 124 7.32 5.83 13.04
CA PHE A 124 6.12 5.09 12.65
C PHE A 124 5.82 5.19 11.15
N SER A 125 6.08 6.35 10.56
CA SER A 125 5.93 6.51 9.10
C SER A 125 6.95 5.67 8.32
N ILE A 126 8.15 5.47 8.85
CA ILE A 126 9.15 4.56 8.26
C ILE A 126 8.63 3.13 8.29
N VAL A 127 8.07 2.67 9.43
CA VAL A 127 7.51 1.32 9.56
C VAL A 127 6.36 1.10 8.57
N ASP A 128 5.46 2.08 8.45
CA ASP A 128 4.35 2.02 7.49
C ASP A 128 4.87 1.93 6.04
N LEU A 129 5.85 2.75 5.67
CA LEU A 129 6.43 2.77 4.32
C LEU A 129 7.22 1.48 3.99
N ILE A 130 7.92 0.91 4.96
CA ILE A 130 8.54 -0.41 4.78
C ILE A 130 7.46 -1.46 4.51
N GLY A 131 6.36 -1.44 5.29
CA GLY A 131 5.21 -2.33 5.07
C GLY A 131 4.62 -2.17 3.67
N TYR A 132 4.44 -0.94 3.21
CA TYR A 132 3.91 -0.65 1.86
C TYR A 132 4.84 -1.16 0.76
N GLY A 133 6.16 -0.97 0.93
CA GLY A 133 7.15 -1.50 -0.01
C GLY A 133 7.14 -3.03 -0.05
N LEU A 134 7.07 -3.71 1.10
CA LEU A 134 6.94 -5.17 1.15
C LEU A 134 5.71 -5.66 0.38
N VAL A 135 4.56 -5.02 0.57
CA VAL A 135 3.34 -5.36 -0.18
C VAL A 135 3.55 -5.19 -1.68
N LEU A 136 4.14 -4.08 -2.12
CA LEU A 136 4.39 -3.84 -3.54
C LEU A 136 5.33 -4.90 -4.13
N GLY A 137 6.41 -5.24 -3.43
CA GLY A 137 7.35 -6.26 -3.89
C GLY A 137 6.70 -7.63 -4.05
N ILE A 138 5.86 -8.04 -3.10
CA ILE A 138 5.16 -9.33 -3.17
C ILE A 138 4.04 -9.33 -4.21
N THR A 139 3.26 -8.24 -4.34
CA THR A 139 2.26 -8.14 -5.40
C THR A 139 2.88 -8.16 -6.79
N ALA A 140 4.07 -7.59 -6.94
CA ALA A 140 4.82 -7.64 -8.20
C ALA A 140 5.34 -9.04 -8.53
N ALA A 141 5.67 -9.85 -7.53
CA ALA A 141 6.01 -11.25 -7.73
C ALA A 141 4.78 -12.11 -8.04
N ALA A 142 3.60 -11.73 -7.55
CA ALA A 142 2.36 -12.47 -7.76
C ALA A 142 1.74 -12.22 -9.13
N SER A 143 1.61 -10.95 -9.55
CA SER A 143 1.01 -10.54 -10.83
C SER A 143 1.37 -9.11 -11.19
N VAL A 144 1.70 -8.88 -12.45
CA VAL A 144 2.00 -7.52 -12.97
C VAL A 144 0.79 -6.60 -12.83
N THR A 145 -0.40 -7.08 -13.17
CA THR A 145 -1.65 -6.30 -13.04
C THR A 145 -1.91 -5.91 -11.58
N LEU A 146 -1.79 -6.87 -10.66
CA LEU A 146 -1.96 -6.62 -9.23
C LEU A 146 -0.92 -5.60 -8.72
N ALA A 147 0.31 -5.67 -9.20
CA ALA A 147 1.37 -4.74 -8.83
C ALA A 147 1.10 -3.31 -9.33
N ILE A 148 0.64 -3.14 -10.56
CA ILE A 148 0.30 -1.82 -11.12
C ILE A 148 -0.81 -1.17 -10.30
N VAL A 149 -1.88 -1.91 -10.01
CA VAL A 149 -3.01 -1.44 -9.22
C VAL A 149 -2.58 -1.08 -7.79
N THR A 150 -1.78 -1.95 -7.18
CA THR A 150 -1.22 -1.72 -5.84
C THR A 150 -0.28 -0.50 -5.83
N ALA A 151 0.58 -0.36 -6.83
CA ALA A 151 1.49 0.78 -6.96
C ALA A 151 0.73 2.11 -7.09
N ALA A 152 -0.37 2.14 -7.85
CA ALA A 152 -1.23 3.33 -7.97
C ALA A 152 -1.87 3.70 -6.63
N GLY A 153 -2.41 2.73 -5.90
CA GLY A 153 -2.96 2.94 -4.56
C GLY A 153 -1.92 3.45 -3.56
N LEU A 154 -0.74 2.82 -3.55
CA LEU A 154 0.35 3.23 -2.67
C LEU A 154 0.94 4.61 -3.05
N ALA A 155 1.04 4.94 -4.35
CA ALA A 155 1.46 6.27 -4.78
C ALA A 155 0.54 7.36 -4.21
N MET A 156 -0.77 7.12 -4.28
CA MET A 156 -1.78 8.04 -3.75
C MET A 156 -1.73 8.14 -2.23
N ALA A 157 -1.62 7.02 -1.52
CA ALA A 157 -1.43 7.01 -0.06
C ALA A 157 -0.16 7.77 0.34
N ASN A 158 0.95 7.58 -0.40
CA ASN A 158 2.23 8.23 -0.18
C ASN A 158 2.15 9.76 -0.36
N ILE A 159 1.38 10.27 -1.33
CA ILE A 159 1.13 11.72 -1.48
C ILE A 159 0.50 12.29 -0.20
N LEU A 160 -0.52 11.61 0.32
CA LEU A 160 -1.26 12.08 1.50
C LEU A 160 -0.40 12.02 2.77
N VAL A 161 0.33 10.92 2.97
CA VAL A 161 1.24 10.73 4.12
C VAL A 161 2.39 11.73 4.08
N SER A 162 3.05 11.89 2.93
CA SER A 162 4.17 12.81 2.75
C SER A 162 3.77 14.26 2.96
N ARG A 163 2.61 14.67 2.44
CA ARG A 163 2.07 16.00 2.68
C ARG A 163 1.89 16.26 4.17
N GLN A 164 1.45 15.28 4.93
CA GLN A 164 1.26 15.44 6.36
C GLN A 164 2.58 15.51 7.13
N ILE A 165 3.55 14.64 6.81
CA ILE A 165 4.89 14.70 7.39
C ILE A 165 5.50 16.08 7.09
N GLY A 166 5.41 16.54 5.85
CA GLY A 166 5.92 17.84 5.43
C GLY A 166 5.29 19.00 6.19
N SER A 167 3.96 19.01 6.40
CA SER A 167 3.27 20.07 7.14
C SER A 167 3.71 20.13 8.62
N ARG A 168 3.96 18.98 9.25
CA ARG A 168 4.48 18.90 10.63
C ARG A 168 5.91 19.41 10.71
N LEU A 169 6.77 19.05 9.75
CA LEU A 169 8.16 19.50 9.70
C LEU A 169 8.27 21.02 9.49
N ILE A 170 7.38 21.60 8.68
CA ILE A 170 7.32 23.08 8.52
C ILE A 170 6.86 23.73 9.83
N ALA A 171 5.84 23.18 10.49
CA ALA A 171 5.36 23.69 11.78
C ALA A 171 6.43 23.69 12.88
N ALA A 172 7.38 22.75 12.81
CA ALA A 172 8.52 22.68 13.73
C ALA A 172 9.75 23.47 13.28
N ASN A 173 9.60 24.32 12.28
CA ASN A 173 10.72 25.14 11.75
C ASN A 173 11.95 24.33 11.34
N SER A 174 11.77 23.06 10.85
CA SER A 174 12.88 22.27 10.34
C SER A 174 13.46 22.88 9.06
N SER A 175 14.78 22.72 8.85
CA SER A 175 15.43 23.23 7.64
C SER A 175 14.89 22.56 6.38
N ARG A 176 14.95 23.24 5.24
CA ARG A 176 14.53 22.67 3.95
C ARG A 176 15.35 21.43 3.60
N MET A 177 16.64 21.43 3.92
CA MET A 177 17.53 20.30 3.65
C MET A 177 17.15 19.08 4.49
N ASP A 178 16.81 19.26 5.77
CA ASP A 178 16.37 18.14 6.64
C ASP A 178 15.07 17.52 6.14
N ARG A 179 14.15 18.36 5.64
CA ARG A 179 12.89 17.87 5.06
C ARG A 179 13.12 17.03 3.81
N ILE A 180 13.98 17.50 2.90
CA ILE A 180 14.34 16.78 1.68
C ILE A 180 15.07 15.49 2.03
N ALA A 181 16.07 15.55 2.92
CA ALA A 181 16.82 14.38 3.34
C ALA A 181 15.93 13.30 3.94
N LEU A 182 14.98 13.67 4.80
CA LEU A 182 14.01 12.74 5.35
C LEU A 182 13.14 12.09 4.25
N GLN A 183 12.64 12.87 3.31
CA GLN A 183 11.78 12.34 2.23
C GLN A 183 12.54 11.41 1.28
N VAL A 184 13.78 11.74 0.96
CA VAL A 184 14.66 10.85 0.18
C VAL A 184 14.94 9.56 0.96
N GLY A 185 15.21 9.66 2.26
CA GLY A 185 15.38 8.49 3.12
C GLY A 185 14.14 7.59 3.16
N LEU A 186 12.96 8.18 3.26
CA LEU A 186 11.68 7.46 3.21
C LEU A 186 11.44 6.79 1.85
N ALA A 187 11.74 7.48 0.75
CA ALA A 187 11.63 6.91 -0.59
C ALA A 187 12.61 5.74 -0.79
N LEU A 188 13.85 5.87 -0.33
CA LEU A 188 14.84 4.79 -0.40
C LEU A 188 14.43 3.58 0.46
N ALA A 189 13.89 3.82 1.66
CA ALA A 189 13.37 2.74 2.52
C ALA A 189 12.21 1.99 1.84
N PHE A 190 11.29 2.71 1.19
CA PHE A 190 10.19 2.13 0.43
C PHE A 190 10.69 1.29 -0.75
N ILE A 191 11.56 1.85 -1.59
CA ILE A 191 12.13 1.16 -2.76
C ILE A 191 12.94 -0.06 -2.30
N GLY A 192 13.79 0.10 -1.29
CA GLY A 192 14.62 -0.96 -0.74
C GLY A 192 13.78 -2.12 -0.19
N SER A 193 12.71 -1.83 0.54
CA SER A 193 11.80 -2.86 1.06
C SER A 193 11.01 -3.58 -0.05
N ALA A 194 10.62 -2.87 -1.12
CA ALA A 194 9.96 -3.48 -2.26
C ALA A 194 10.88 -4.46 -3.01
N LEU A 195 12.13 -4.05 -3.26
CA LEU A 195 13.12 -4.90 -3.90
C LEU A 195 13.50 -6.10 -3.03
N LEU A 196 13.67 -5.87 -1.71
CA LEU A 196 13.96 -6.94 -0.75
C LEU A 196 12.83 -7.99 -0.73
N ALA A 197 11.58 -7.55 -0.66
CA ALA A 197 10.42 -8.44 -0.66
C ALA A 197 10.31 -9.24 -1.95
N PHE A 198 10.51 -8.59 -3.08
CA PHE A 198 10.52 -9.27 -4.38
C PHE A 198 11.62 -10.33 -4.47
N TRP A 199 12.82 -10.01 -3.98
CA TRP A 199 13.94 -10.94 -3.97
C TRP A 199 13.70 -12.11 -3.01
N MET A 200 13.17 -11.86 -1.81
CA MET A 200 12.83 -12.91 -0.83
C MET A 200 11.81 -13.89 -1.38
N VAL A 201 10.81 -13.41 -2.10
CA VAL A 201 9.77 -14.28 -2.67
C VAL A 201 10.30 -15.20 -3.76
N HIS A 202 11.31 -14.77 -4.52
CA HIS A 202 11.97 -15.63 -5.51
C HIS A 202 12.70 -16.83 -4.89
N SER A 203 13.03 -16.75 -3.60
CA SER A 203 13.65 -17.84 -2.83
C SER A 203 12.64 -18.74 -2.09
N VAL A 204 11.33 -18.38 -2.13
CA VAL A 204 10.25 -19.11 -1.48
C VAL A 204 9.42 -19.82 -2.56
N ASP A 205 9.00 -21.05 -2.29
CA ASP A 205 8.13 -21.78 -3.20
C ASP A 205 6.84 -21.00 -3.51
N SER A 206 6.39 -21.05 -4.75
CA SER A 206 5.20 -20.35 -5.26
C SER A 206 3.91 -20.58 -4.43
N PHE A 207 3.87 -21.66 -3.66
CA PHE A 207 2.75 -21.99 -2.77
C PHE A 207 2.63 -21.04 -1.56
N GLY A 208 3.74 -20.51 -1.05
CA GLY A 208 3.75 -19.62 0.13
C GLY A 208 3.35 -18.17 -0.18
N LEU A 209 3.41 -17.76 -1.45
CA LEU A 209 3.21 -16.37 -1.86
C LEU A 209 1.80 -15.82 -1.55
N PRO A 210 0.68 -16.50 -1.85
CA PRO A 210 -0.66 -16.00 -1.50
C PRO A 210 -0.88 -15.90 0.01
N TRP A 211 -0.30 -16.80 0.81
CA TRP A 211 -0.37 -16.78 2.27
C TRP A 211 0.33 -15.54 2.83
N LEU A 212 1.54 -15.27 2.33
CA LEU A 212 2.32 -14.11 2.73
C LEU A 212 1.60 -12.79 2.34
N LEU A 213 1.02 -12.75 1.13
CA LEU A 213 0.25 -11.59 0.67
C LEU A 213 -0.98 -11.35 1.56
N THR A 214 -1.64 -12.41 2.02
CA THR A 214 -2.78 -12.32 2.94
C THR A 214 -2.37 -11.72 4.29
N VAL A 215 -1.25 -12.14 4.85
CA VAL A 215 -0.70 -11.58 6.09
C VAL A 215 -0.37 -10.09 5.90
N LEU A 216 0.25 -9.72 4.79
CA LEU A 216 0.57 -8.32 4.51
C LEU A 216 -0.67 -7.46 4.24
N ALA A 217 -1.72 -8.03 3.65
CA ALA A 217 -3.01 -7.35 3.54
C ALA A 217 -3.60 -7.01 4.92
N GLY A 218 -3.50 -7.95 5.88
CA GLY A 218 -3.86 -7.70 7.28
C GLY A 218 -3.01 -6.61 7.94
N LEU A 219 -1.72 -6.57 7.63
CA LEU A 219 -0.80 -5.52 8.10
C LEU A 219 -1.21 -4.14 7.54
N LEU A 220 -1.49 -4.04 6.22
CA LEU A 220 -1.97 -2.81 5.59
C LEU A 220 -3.29 -2.33 6.19
N LEU A 221 -4.21 -3.26 6.42
CA LEU A 221 -5.50 -2.94 7.03
C LEU A 221 -5.31 -2.39 8.44
N ALA A 222 -4.44 -2.99 9.25
CA ALA A 222 -4.11 -2.51 10.59
C ALA A 222 -3.46 -1.12 10.56
N ALA A 223 -2.58 -0.84 9.58
CA ALA A 223 -2.00 0.48 9.36
C ALA A 223 -3.08 1.52 9.02
N ALA A 224 -4.02 1.18 8.13
CA ALA A 224 -5.15 2.04 7.77
C ALA A 224 -6.06 2.36 8.97
N VAL A 225 -6.42 1.34 9.76
CA VAL A 225 -7.23 1.51 10.98
C VAL A 225 -6.50 2.38 12.00
N ARG A 226 -5.20 2.16 12.20
CA ARG A 226 -4.40 2.99 13.09
C ARG A 226 -4.38 4.46 12.65
N ALA A 227 -4.19 4.72 11.35
CA ALA A 227 -4.21 6.08 10.82
C ALA A 227 -5.54 6.78 11.12
N LEU A 228 -6.66 6.05 11.02
CA LEU A 228 -7.99 6.53 11.36
C LEU A 228 -8.14 6.83 12.86
N LEU A 229 -7.72 5.89 13.73
CA LEU A 229 -7.84 6.01 15.19
C LEU A 229 -6.99 7.14 15.76
N LEU A 230 -5.76 7.32 15.29
CA LEU A 230 -4.89 8.42 15.73
C LEU A 230 -5.48 9.78 15.42
N HIS A 231 -6.19 9.90 14.29
CA HIS A 231 -6.87 11.14 13.94
C HIS A 231 -8.08 11.40 14.86
N GLN A 232 -8.85 10.38 15.19
CA GLN A 232 -10.03 10.50 16.05
C GLN A 232 -9.66 10.89 17.49
N ALA A 233 -8.56 10.35 18.03
CA ALA A 233 -8.08 10.66 19.37
C ALA A 233 -7.68 12.14 19.54
N ALA A 234 -7.22 12.79 18.47
CA ALA A 234 -6.78 14.18 18.51
C ALA A 234 -7.94 15.20 18.40
N HIS A 235 -9.13 14.80 17.88
CA HIS A 235 -10.21 15.75 17.56
C HIS A 235 -11.61 15.16 17.78
N THR A 236 -12.13 15.24 18.99
CA THR A 236 -13.46 14.72 19.38
C THR A 236 -14.65 15.34 18.62
N THR A 237 -14.48 16.52 18.02
CA THR A 237 -15.60 17.28 17.38
C THR A 237 -15.70 17.13 15.87
N ARG A 238 -14.84 16.33 15.21
CA ARG A 238 -14.73 16.28 13.74
C ARG A 238 -14.97 14.89 13.11
N HIS A 239 -15.66 14.00 13.81
CA HIS A 239 -15.89 12.62 13.34
C HIS A 239 -16.50 12.55 11.92
N PHE A 240 -17.49 13.39 11.63
CA PHE A 240 -18.13 13.40 10.31
C PHE A 240 -17.16 13.78 9.17
N LYS A 241 -16.32 14.79 9.37
CA LYS A 241 -15.34 15.21 8.37
C LYS A 241 -14.26 14.15 8.13
N SER A 242 -13.86 13.47 9.17
CA SER A 242 -12.90 12.35 9.10
C SER A 242 -13.49 11.19 8.30
N LEU A 243 -14.74 10.82 8.57
CA LEU A 243 -15.45 9.79 7.82
C LEU A 243 -15.62 10.17 6.34
N LEU A 244 -15.98 11.42 6.07
CA LEU A 244 -16.10 11.93 4.70
C LEU A 244 -14.75 11.87 3.97
N ALA A 245 -13.66 12.27 4.61
CA ALA A 245 -12.32 12.19 4.02
C ALA A 245 -11.90 10.75 3.71
N PHE A 246 -12.23 9.80 4.60
CA PHE A 246 -12.03 8.37 4.37
C PHE A 246 -12.81 7.88 3.15
N LEU A 247 -14.11 8.22 3.08
CA LEU A 247 -14.97 7.84 1.95
C LEU A 247 -14.51 8.45 0.64
N VAL A 248 -14.03 9.69 0.65
CA VAL A 248 -13.45 10.33 -0.55
C VAL A 248 -12.19 9.60 -1.00
N GLY A 249 -11.29 9.26 -0.10
CA GLY A 249 -10.08 8.48 -0.41
C GLY A 249 -10.44 7.10 -0.97
N PHE A 250 -11.39 6.42 -0.35
CA PHE A 250 -11.91 5.13 -0.82
C PHE A 250 -12.50 5.24 -2.23
N ALA A 251 -13.44 6.17 -2.45
CA ALA A 251 -14.16 6.32 -3.72
C ALA A 251 -13.21 6.73 -4.86
N LEU A 252 -12.25 7.60 -4.59
CA LEU A 252 -11.31 8.09 -5.60
C LEU A 252 -10.42 6.96 -6.13
N LEU A 253 -9.90 6.10 -5.26
CA LEU A 253 -9.13 4.95 -5.70
C LEU A 253 -10.02 3.88 -6.35
N ALA A 254 -11.24 3.65 -5.86
CA ALA A 254 -12.19 2.73 -6.47
C ALA A 254 -12.54 3.14 -7.91
N LEU A 255 -12.70 4.45 -8.17
CA LEU A 255 -12.91 4.97 -9.53
C LEU A 255 -11.69 4.75 -10.44
N ILE A 256 -10.47 4.91 -9.91
CA ILE A 256 -9.26 4.61 -10.68
C ILE A 256 -9.22 3.13 -11.05
N PHE A 257 -9.58 2.22 -10.12
CA PHE A 257 -9.63 0.80 -10.40
C PHE A 257 -10.68 0.44 -11.46
N ALA A 258 -11.87 1.01 -11.36
CA ALA A 258 -12.91 0.82 -12.36
C ALA A 258 -12.46 1.27 -13.75
N GLY A 259 -11.84 2.45 -13.84
CA GLY A 259 -11.30 2.95 -15.10
C GLY A 259 -10.16 2.10 -15.67
N LEU A 260 -9.28 1.57 -14.83
CA LEU A 260 -8.21 0.66 -15.28
C LEU A 260 -8.78 -0.68 -15.76
N ALA A 261 -9.82 -1.20 -15.14
CA ALA A 261 -10.50 -2.42 -15.56
C ALA A 261 -11.14 -2.25 -16.95
N GLU A 262 -11.86 -1.16 -17.19
CA GLU A 262 -12.43 -0.86 -18.51
C GLU A 262 -11.37 -0.71 -19.60
N LEU A 263 -10.24 -0.05 -19.30
CA LEU A 263 -9.14 0.09 -20.25
C LEU A 263 -8.53 -1.27 -20.60
N SER A 264 -8.41 -2.19 -19.64
CA SER A 264 -7.89 -3.53 -19.90
C SER A 264 -8.80 -4.34 -20.81
N ASP A 265 -10.12 -4.20 -20.67
CA ASP A 265 -11.10 -4.88 -21.51
C ASP A 265 -11.09 -4.33 -22.95
N VAL A 266 -10.97 -3.02 -23.12
CA VAL A 266 -10.84 -2.38 -24.45
C VAL A 266 -9.57 -2.85 -25.16
N VAL A 267 -8.43 -2.95 -24.46
CA VAL A 267 -7.16 -3.42 -25.04
C VAL A 267 -7.28 -4.90 -25.43
N ASN A 268 -7.93 -5.73 -24.62
CA ASN A 268 -8.13 -7.15 -24.94
C ASN A 268 -9.05 -7.34 -26.15
N ILE A 269 -10.11 -6.56 -26.29
CA ILE A 269 -10.99 -6.59 -27.47
C ILE A 269 -10.23 -6.15 -28.72
N SER A 270 -9.38 -5.14 -28.65
CA SER A 270 -8.55 -4.68 -29.76
C SER A 270 -7.56 -5.75 -30.23
N ASN A 271 -6.98 -6.50 -29.31
CA ASN A 271 -6.03 -7.57 -29.62
C ASN A 271 -6.74 -8.82 -30.18
N SER A 272 -7.93 -9.15 -29.70
CA SER A 272 -8.72 -10.29 -30.22
C SER A 272 -9.30 -10.04 -31.61
N GLY A 273 -9.45 -8.80 -32.02
CA GLY A 273 -9.88 -8.43 -33.38
C GLY A 273 -8.82 -8.66 -34.48
N LEU A 274 -7.57 -8.94 -34.08
CA LEU A 274 -6.46 -9.24 -35.00
C LEU A 274 -6.22 -10.75 -35.20
N GLU A 275 -6.81 -11.60 -34.39
CA GLU A 275 -6.80 -13.04 -34.55
C GLU A 275 -8.00 -13.44 -35.42
N HIS A 276 -7.75 -14.09 -36.56
CA HIS A 276 -8.74 -14.65 -37.48
C HIS A 276 -9.85 -15.40 -36.72
N PRO A 277 -11.10 -15.38 -37.24
CA PRO A 277 -12.22 -16.09 -36.60
C PRO A 277 -11.92 -17.60 -36.65
N VAL A 278 -11.37 -18.14 -35.58
CA VAL A 278 -11.39 -19.59 -35.33
C VAL A 278 -12.85 -19.94 -35.08
N GLU A 279 -13.47 -20.60 -36.09
CA GLU A 279 -14.79 -21.21 -35.97
C GLU A 279 -14.86 -22.00 -34.66
N ARG A 280 -15.59 -21.49 -33.70
CA ARG A 280 -15.92 -22.27 -32.49
C ARG A 280 -16.82 -23.41 -32.92
N PRO A 281 -16.44 -24.68 -32.72
CA PRO A 281 -17.39 -25.77 -32.95
C PRO A 281 -18.59 -25.53 -32.06
N ALA A 282 -19.79 -25.50 -32.67
CA ALA A 282 -21.05 -25.39 -31.97
C ALA A 282 -21.17 -26.54 -30.98
N VAL A 283 -20.92 -26.27 -29.70
CA VAL A 283 -21.23 -27.20 -28.63
C VAL A 283 -22.75 -27.22 -28.50
N ALA A 284 -23.37 -28.20 -29.18
CA ALA A 284 -24.78 -28.51 -29.02
C ALA A 284 -25.00 -28.93 -27.57
N PHE A 285 -25.56 -28.07 -26.74
CA PHE A 285 -26.11 -28.40 -25.44
C PHE A 285 -27.33 -29.30 -25.66
N SER A 286 -27.13 -30.64 -25.59
CA SER A 286 -28.24 -31.60 -25.47
C SER A 286 -28.82 -31.47 -24.08
N ILE A 287 -29.95 -30.75 -23.99
CA ILE A 287 -30.79 -30.79 -22.78
C ILE A 287 -31.53 -32.10 -22.79
N GLU A 288 -31.05 -33.09 -22.05
CA GLU A 288 -31.82 -34.27 -21.76
C GLU A 288 -32.98 -33.91 -20.80
N PRO A 289 -34.23 -34.28 -21.09
CA PRO A 289 -35.35 -33.98 -20.21
C PRO A 289 -35.23 -34.86 -18.97
N PHE A 290 -35.17 -34.22 -17.82
CA PHE A 290 -35.22 -34.83 -16.50
C PHE A 290 -36.59 -35.48 -16.30
N THR A 291 -36.70 -36.82 -16.54
CA THR A 291 -37.91 -37.60 -16.22
C THR A 291 -37.96 -37.81 -14.72
N MET A 292 -38.90 -37.13 -14.06
CA MET A 292 -39.31 -37.47 -12.68
C MET A 292 -39.88 -38.91 -12.64
N GLY A 293 -39.11 -39.85 -12.10
CA GLY A 293 -39.64 -41.15 -11.67
C GLY A 293 -40.60 -40.95 -10.50
N ARG A 294 -41.87 -41.24 -10.73
CA ARG A 294 -42.84 -41.54 -9.67
C ARG A 294 -42.55 -42.96 -9.20
N GLU A 295 -42.21 -43.11 -7.93
CA GLU A 295 -42.68 -44.20 -7.07
C GLU A 295 -42.51 -43.80 -5.59
#